data_fa743091e1a231097526502b772f49f1
#
_entry.id   fa743091e1a231097526502b772f49f1
#
_cell.length_a   1.000
_cell.length_b   1.000
_cell.length_c   1.000
_cell.angle_alpha   90.00
_cell.angle_beta   90.00
_cell.angle_gamma   90.00
#
_symmetry.space_group_name_H-M   'P 1'
#
loop_
_entity.id
_entity.type
_entity.pdbx_description
1 polymer ?
#
loop_
_entity_poly.entity_id
_entity_poly.type
_entity_poly.pdbx_seq_one_letter_code
_entity_poly.pdbx_strand_id
1 'polypeptide(L)' 'MVEYVNSKGHAKVISNSVTKRGAIEDILSFCKKNHYDVPYMRINDYPKYWEFDVGSHTEFFKLYKERDNEEI' A
#
# COMPACT_ATOMS: atom_id res chain seq x y z
N MET A 1 1.16 8.66 -2.46
CA MET A 1 -0.20 8.16 -2.23
C MET A 1 -0.23 6.65 -2.11
N VAL A 2 -1.20 6.14 -1.41
CA VAL A 2 -1.35 4.70 -1.21
C VAL A 2 -2.57 4.22 -1.96
N GLU A 3 -2.40 3.18 -2.77
CA GLU A 3 -3.50 2.53 -3.49
C GLU A 3 -3.78 1.16 -2.90
N TYR A 4 -5.05 0.86 -2.77
CA TYR A 4 -5.52 -0.48 -2.44
C TYR A 4 -5.93 -1.15 -3.75
N VAL A 5 -5.38 -2.34 -4.01
CA VAL A 5 -5.69 -3.12 -5.22
C VAL A 5 -6.43 -4.37 -4.77
N ASN A 6 -7.68 -4.50 -5.20
CA ASN A 6 -8.50 -5.63 -4.76
C ASN A 6 -8.25 -6.88 -5.62
N SER A 7 -8.95 -7.95 -5.30
CA SER A 7 -8.77 -9.25 -5.97
C SER A 7 -9.13 -9.22 -7.45
N LYS A 8 -9.88 -8.22 -7.88
CA LYS A 8 -10.26 -8.08 -9.28
C LYS A 8 -9.33 -7.15 -10.04
N GLY A 9 -8.28 -6.66 -9.37
CA GLY A 9 -7.33 -5.76 -9.99
C GLY A 9 -7.74 -4.29 -10.02
N HIS A 10 -8.85 -3.95 -9.39
CA HIS A 10 -9.29 -2.55 -9.30
C HIS A 10 -8.51 -1.83 -8.23
N ALA A 11 -8.05 -0.61 -8.53
CA ALA A 11 -7.25 0.19 -7.62
C ALA A 11 -8.06 1.36 -7.09
N LYS A 12 -7.81 1.70 -5.81
CA LYS A 12 -8.49 2.81 -5.14
C LYS A 12 -7.48 3.51 -4.24
N VAL A 13 -7.39 4.82 -4.35
CA VAL A 13 -6.52 5.61 -3.46
C VAL A 13 -7.16 5.67 -2.08
N ILE A 14 -6.42 5.25 -1.06
CA ILE A 14 -6.92 5.26 0.31
C ILE A 14 -6.19 6.26 1.20
N SER A 15 -5.08 6.82 0.73
CA SER A 15 -4.27 7.70 1.57
C SER A 15 -3.35 8.55 0.71
N ASN A 16 -3.03 9.76 1.20
CA ASN A 16 -2.07 10.64 0.56
C ASN A 16 -0.68 10.56 1.18
N SER A 17 -0.44 9.60 2.06
CA SER A 17 0.87 9.41 2.67
C SER A 17 1.93 9.20 1.62
N VAL A 18 3.13 9.74 1.88
CA VAL A 18 4.27 9.63 0.97
C VAL A 18 5.44 8.89 1.59
N THR A 19 5.34 8.50 2.86
CA THR A 19 6.39 7.74 3.55
C THR A 19 5.90 6.34 3.85
N LYS A 20 6.85 5.40 3.98
CA LYS A 20 6.49 4.03 4.33
C LYS A 20 5.80 3.96 5.69
N ARG A 21 6.28 4.74 6.66
CA ARG A 21 5.69 4.74 7.99
C ARG A 21 4.23 5.19 7.96
N GLY A 22 3.97 6.32 7.29
CA GLY A 22 2.61 6.83 7.15
C GLY A 22 1.72 5.86 6.40
N ALA A 23 2.27 5.23 5.34
CA ALA A 23 1.53 4.25 4.56
C ALA A 23 1.15 3.04 5.41
N ILE A 24 2.08 2.54 6.22
CA ILE A 24 1.80 1.40 7.10
C ILE A 24 0.67 1.73 8.06
N GLU A 25 0.72 2.90 8.70
CA GLU A 25 -0.32 3.32 9.62
C GLU A 25 -1.68 3.40 8.93
N ASP A 26 -1.71 3.99 7.75
CA ASP A 26 -2.96 4.15 7.01
C ASP A 26 -3.50 2.82 6.49
N ILE A 27 -2.61 1.93 6.06
CA ILE A 27 -3.01 0.59 5.62
C ILE A 27 -3.62 -0.20 6.78
N LEU A 28 -2.98 -0.15 7.94
CA LEU A 28 -3.50 -0.86 9.11
C LEU A 28 -4.85 -0.30 9.55
N SER A 29 -5.02 1.02 9.50
CA SER A 29 -6.30 1.66 9.80
C SER A 29 -7.37 1.24 8.83
N PHE A 30 -7.03 1.20 7.53
CA PHE A 30 -7.96 0.77 6.49
C PHE A 30 -8.40 -0.68 6.73
N CYS A 31 -7.44 -1.56 7.01
CA CYS A 31 -7.75 -2.97 7.26
C CYS A 31 -8.64 -3.13 8.48
N LYS A 32 -8.35 -2.42 9.55
CA LYS A 32 -9.15 -2.48 10.77
C LYS A 32 -10.58 -2.00 10.50
N LYS A 33 -10.70 -0.90 9.78
CA LYS A 33 -12.01 -0.32 9.46
C LYS A 33 -12.86 -1.25 8.59
N ASN A 34 -12.21 -2.04 7.74
CA ASN A 34 -12.89 -2.94 6.83
C ASN A 34 -12.88 -4.39 7.33
N HIS A 35 -12.46 -4.60 8.57
CA HIS A 35 -12.46 -5.91 9.22
C HIS A 35 -11.57 -6.93 8.49
N TYR A 36 -10.49 -6.46 7.87
CA TYR A 36 -9.51 -7.35 7.25
C TYR A 36 -8.51 -7.81 8.30
N ASP A 37 -8.24 -9.11 8.30
CA ASP A 37 -7.24 -9.68 9.18
C ASP A 37 -5.86 -9.46 8.58
N VAL A 38 -4.91 -9.04 9.42
CA VAL A 38 -3.54 -8.78 8.98
C VAL A 38 -2.59 -9.68 9.77
N PRO A 39 -2.42 -10.94 9.33
CA PRO A 39 -1.53 -11.87 10.04
C PRO A 39 -0.07 -11.45 9.97
N TYR A 40 0.32 -10.74 8.92
CA TYR A 40 1.68 -10.21 8.77
C TYR A 40 1.66 -9.11 7.72
N MET A 41 2.76 -8.37 7.62
CA MET A 41 2.93 -7.40 6.56
C MET A 41 4.31 -7.61 5.94
N ARG A 42 4.34 -7.76 4.63
CA ARG A 42 5.57 -7.92 3.87
C ARG A 42 5.66 -6.73 2.91
N ILE A 43 6.84 -6.12 2.83
CA ILE A 43 7.05 -4.98 1.95
C ILE A 43 8.01 -5.39 0.85
N ASN A 44 7.56 -5.29 -0.39
CA ASN A 44 8.36 -5.59 -1.57
C ASN A 44 8.75 -4.28 -2.24
N ASP A 45 10.03 -4.11 -2.51
CA ASP A 45 10.58 -2.87 -3.06
C ASP A 45 10.72 -3.01 -4.57
N TYR A 46 9.88 -2.28 -5.31
CA TYR A 46 9.95 -2.22 -6.77
C TYR A 46 10.46 -0.83 -7.19
N PRO A 47 10.94 -0.66 -8.42
CA PRO A 47 11.51 0.63 -8.83
C PRO A 47 10.59 1.83 -8.66
N LYS A 48 9.30 1.67 -8.91
CA LYS A 48 8.38 2.80 -8.89
C LYS A 48 7.47 2.84 -7.68
N TYR A 49 7.44 1.77 -6.88
CA TYR A 49 6.56 1.72 -5.73
C TYR A 49 6.99 0.64 -4.76
N TRP A 50 6.50 0.74 -3.53
CA TRP A 50 6.59 -0.35 -2.56
C TRP A 50 5.25 -1.05 -2.53
N GLU A 51 5.26 -2.37 -2.53
CA GLU A 51 4.05 -3.17 -2.44
C GLU A 51 3.94 -3.74 -1.03
N PHE A 52 2.78 -3.57 -0.41
CA PHE A 52 2.54 -4.07 0.94
C PHE A 52 1.59 -5.27 0.84
N ASP A 53 2.09 -6.42 1.25
CA ASP A 53 1.33 -7.67 1.27
C ASP A 53 0.93 -7.94 2.71
N VAL A 54 -0.38 -7.93 2.97
CA VAL A 54 -0.90 -8.12 4.32
C VAL A 54 -1.43 -9.53 4.56
N GLY A 55 -1.04 -10.47 3.68
CA GLY A 55 -1.37 -11.88 3.86
C GLY A 55 -2.58 -12.37 3.09
N SER A 56 -3.19 -11.52 2.27
CA SER A 56 -4.41 -11.92 1.56
C SER A 56 -4.12 -12.72 0.29
N HIS A 57 -2.96 -12.55 -0.33
CA HIS A 57 -2.55 -13.17 -1.61
C HIS A 57 -3.30 -12.64 -2.84
N THR A 58 -4.37 -11.90 -2.65
CA THR A 58 -5.17 -11.38 -3.76
C THR A 58 -5.36 -9.88 -3.69
N GLU A 59 -5.05 -9.29 -2.54
CA GLU A 59 -5.24 -7.86 -2.32
C GLU A 59 -3.96 -7.26 -1.80
N PHE A 60 -3.55 -6.14 -2.36
CA PHE A 60 -2.27 -5.51 -2.05
C PHE A 60 -2.44 -4.01 -1.93
N PHE A 61 -1.46 -3.39 -1.30
CA PHE A 61 -1.40 -1.94 -1.21
C PHE A 61 -0.12 -1.48 -1.87
N LYS A 62 -0.15 -0.33 -2.53
CA LYS A 62 1.03 0.23 -3.20
C LYS A 62 1.26 1.66 -2.74
N LEU A 63 2.49 1.95 -2.34
CA LEU A 63 2.92 3.32 -2.08
C LEU A 63 3.86 3.72 -3.22
N TYR A 64 3.43 4.65 -4.06
CA TYR A 64 4.24 5.09 -5.19
C TYR A 64 5.36 6.00 -4.71
N LYS A 65 6.57 5.78 -5.26
CA LYS A 65 7.75 6.58 -4.95
C LYS A 65 7.66 7.91 -5.67
N GLU A 66 7.98 8.94 -4.96
CA GLU A 66 8.03 10.26 -5.56
C GLU A 66 9.24 10.38 -6.43
N ARG A 67 9.57 10.69 -7.17
CA ARG A 67 10.61 10.78 -7.87
C ARG A 67 11.14 11.55 -8.44
N ASP A 68 11.07 11.48 -8.30
CA ASP A 68 11.30 11.89 -8.67
C ASP A 68 11.71 12.63 -9.16
N ASN A 69 11.56 12.94 -9.14
CA ASN A 69 11.71 13.58 -9.63
C ASN A 69 12.71 14.05 -9.70
N GLU A 70 13.03 13.84 -9.27
CA GLU A 70 13.78 14.11 -9.37
C GLU A 70 14.66 14.17 -9.96
N GLU A 71 14.80 13.93 -10.13
CA GLU A 71 15.41 13.88 -10.83
C GLU A 71 15.74 14.46 -11.56
N ILE A 72 15.70 14.84 -11.58
CA ILE A 72 15.91 15.28 -12.26
C ILE A 72 16.28 15.67 -12.61
#